data_801de7409746b8047c12998ba1bfaba2
#
_entry.id   801de7409746b8047c12998ba1bfaba2
#
_cell.length_a   1.000
_cell.length_b   1.000
_cell.length_c   1.000
_cell.angle_alpha   90.00
_cell.angle_beta   90.00
_cell.angle_gamma   90.00
#
_symmetry.space_group_name_H-M   'P 1'
#
loop_
_entity.id
_entity.type
_entity.pdbx_description
1 polymer ?
#
loop_
_entity_poly.entity_id
_entity_poly.type
_entity_poly.pdbx_seq_one_letter_code
_entity_poly.pdbx_strand_id
1 'polypeptide(L)'
;MKKIAASLLAIAMAISLCACRDMINDEDKSPVPKFDMTVSYSFDDETLPGDPAVGDAYYTRSLGTVRVRSDANDKAAAAINDSLGALYEQIRDEADYTERVAADQTEDSIIKMYYKCTPKAARCDTRVLSLVFDTVQYTGGVHGQLVRYSRSYDSDSGEQLGLDDIAKNAAQLRTFIENYVIGLAAGDEYIEDGESYLFPDFEETIKSIVAEGEKWYLDDKGLVLYADPYDIAPYSRGVLCFTVPYSALEEFIDPDFVPAGYEGENGMMLAESGDHFDRSSVSIVGTVTVDEGAQSIILSAEETVYDVKLYSSERMLWQRNYMTDGEAAELKCYIPDVVPNIILEYRLADGTVITRGVFQSGENGAILLVEMGEDELAWFYGRADA
;
A
#
# COMPACT_ATOMS: atom_id res chain seq x y z
N MET A 1 28.81 28.30 58.97
CA MET A 1 27.59 27.57 58.53
C MET A 1 26.90 28.16 57.29
N LYS A 2 26.91 29.51 57.06
CA LYS A 2 26.26 30.09 55.84
C LYS A 2 26.98 29.83 54.50
N LYS A 3 28.28 29.53 54.51
CA LYS A 3 29.06 29.28 53.29
C LYS A 3 28.95 27.82 52.77
N ILE A 4 28.60 26.85 53.65
CA ILE A 4 28.41 25.45 53.26
C ILE A 4 27.03 25.23 52.64
N ALA A 5 26.01 25.96 53.09
CA ALA A 5 24.67 25.90 52.52
C ALA A 5 24.59 26.44 51.07
N ALA A 6 25.39 27.48 50.75
CA ALA A 6 25.44 28.05 49.40
C ALA A 6 26.14 27.10 48.38
N SER A 7 27.15 26.35 48.83
CA SER A 7 27.85 25.39 47.96
C SER A 7 27.01 24.13 47.66
N LEU A 8 26.23 23.66 48.61
CA LEU A 8 25.33 22.54 48.43
C LEU A 8 24.12 22.88 47.52
N LEU A 9 23.63 24.13 47.59
CA LEU A 9 22.57 24.60 46.69
C LEU A 9 23.05 24.77 45.24
N ALA A 10 24.30 25.20 45.04
CA ALA A 10 24.89 25.32 43.73
C ALA A 10 25.16 23.95 43.07
N ILE A 11 25.55 22.95 43.86
CA ILE A 11 25.74 21.57 43.38
C ILE A 11 24.38 20.92 43.04
N ALA A 12 23.35 21.14 43.85
CA ALA A 12 22.01 20.65 43.57
C ALA A 12 21.39 21.28 42.30
N MET A 13 21.63 22.59 42.04
CA MET A 13 21.22 23.22 40.78
C MET A 13 22.01 22.72 39.56
N ALA A 14 23.33 22.45 39.73
CA ALA A 14 24.14 21.91 38.64
C ALA A 14 23.75 20.47 38.25
N ILE A 15 23.39 19.65 39.23
CA ILE A 15 22.89 18.29 38.97
C ILE A 15 21.48 18.34 38.35
N SER A 16 20.63 19.27 38.75
CA SER A 16 19.30 19.45 38.14
C SER A 16 19.38 19.94 36.68
N LEU A 17 20.37 20.80 36.35
CA LEU A 17 20.60 21.28 34.99
C LEU A 17 21.25 20.21 34.08
N CYS A 18 22.05 19.30 34.60
CA CYS A 18 22.56 18.17 33.84
C CYS A 18 21.47 17.12 33.58
N ALA A 19 20.59 16.84 34.56
CA ALA A 19 19.49 15.91 34.38
C ALA A 19 18.41 16.41 33.36
N CYS A 20 18.25 17.75 33.24
CA CYS A 20 17.39 18.33 32.21
C CYS A 20 18.03 18.40 30.84
N ARG A 21 19.36 18.25 30.71
CA ARG A 21 20.05 18.32 29.41
C ARG A 21 20.03 16.98 28.67
N ASP A 22 19.91 15.87 29.39
CA ASP A 22 19.72 14.54 28.80
C ASP A 22 18.24 14.22 28.52
N MET A 23 17.31 15.04 29.01
CA MET A 23 15.86 14.89 28.71
C MET A 23 15.38 15.74 27.52
N ILE A 24 16.26 16.53 26.89
CA ILE A 24 15.89 17.40 25.75
C ILE A 24 16.46 16.87 24.42
N ASN A 25 17.16 15.76 24.42
CA ASN A 25 17.77 15.18 23.21
C ASN A 25 17.22 13.80 22.82
N ASP A 26 16.07 13.38 23.37
CA ASP A 26 15.29 12.25 22.84
C ASP A 26 14.01 12.76 22.16
N GLU A 27 14.15 13.92 21.46
CA GLU A 27 13.08 14.40 20.60
C GLU A 27 12.98 13.49 19.37
N ASP A 28 11.84 12.82 19.30
CA ASP A 28 11.15 12.33 18.10
C ASP A 28 12.01 11.80 16.93
N LYS A 29 12.90 10.88 17.21
CA LYS A 29 13.27 9.92 16.16
C LYS A 29 12.16 8.88 16.13
N SER A 30 11.39 8.85 15.04
CA SER A 30 10.54 7.72 14.72
C SER A 30 11.27 6.44 15.05
N PRO A 31 10.68 5.50 15.80
CA PRO A 31 11.38 4.30 16.21
C PRO A 31 11.93 3.62 14.95
N VAL A 32 13.25 3.39 14.93
CA VAL A 32 13.87 2.64 13.84
C VAL A 32 13.16 1.30 13.77
N PRO A 33 12.63 0.91 12.61
CA PRO A 33 11.96 -0.37 12.44
C PRO A 33 12.85 -1.52 12.90
N LYS A 34 12.24 -2.57 13.47
CA LYS A 34 12.98 -3.75 13.91
C LYS A 34 13.58 -4.53 12.76
N PHE A 35 12.94 -4.44 11.59
CA PHE A 35 13.40 -5.07 10.35
C PHE A 35 12.89 -4.30 9.13
N ASP A 36 13.57 -4.48 8.03
CA ASP A 36 13.16 -3.96 6.73
C ASP A 36 12.08 -4.84 6.10
N MET A 37 11.13 -4.24 5.41
CA MET A 37 10.12 -4.95 4.63
C MET A 37 9.99 -4.30 3.24
N THR A 38 10.15 -5.12 2.23
CA THR A 38 9.94 -4.72 0.84
C THR A 38 8.74 -5.44 0.28
N VAL A 39 7.80 -4.68 -0.28
CA VAL A 39 6.61 -5.19 -0.96
C VAL A 39 6.75 -4.92 -2.45
N SER A 40 6.77 -5.96 -3.24
CA SER A 40 6.85 -5.88 -4.70
C SER A 40 5.60 -6.46 -5.34
N TYR A 41 5.26 -5.95 -6.51
CA TYR A 41 4.07 -6.30 -7.26
C TYR A 41 4.48 -6.89 -8.60
N SER A 42 3.81 -7.96 -9.02
CA SER A 42 3.97 -8.54 -10.34
C SER A 42 2.61 -8.88 -10.94
N PHE A 43 2.53 -8.89 -12.26
CA PHE A 43 1.30 -9.16 -13.00
C PHE A 43 1.55 -10.28 -14.00
N ASP A 44 0.67 -11.27 -13.99
CA ASP A 44 0.59 -12.33 -14.98
C ASP A 44 -0.51 -11.95 -15.97
N ASP A 45 -0.10 -11.36 -17.09
CA ASP A 45 -0.99 -10.87 -18.13
C ASP A 45 -1.06 -11.90 -19.27
N GLU A 46 -2.25 -12.38 -19.58
CA GLU A 46 -2.48 -13.33 -20.67
C GLU A 46 -3.63 -12.88 -21.55
N THR A 47 -3.46 -13.10 -22.84
CA THR A 47 -4.48 -12.82 -23.85
C THR A 47 -4.64 -14.05 -24.74
N LEU A 48 -5.79 -14.69 -24.68
CA LEU A 48 -6.10 -15.80 -25.56
C LEU A 48 -6.76 -15.26 -26.84
N PRO A 49 -6.26 -15.66 -28.01
CA PRO A 49 -6.76 -15.19 -29.29
C PRO A 49 -8.21 -15.65 -29.47
N GLY A 50 -9.04 -14.78 -30.04
CA GLY A 50 -10.34 -15.09 -30.56
C GLY A 50 -10.27 -15.74 -31.94
N ASP A 51 -11.41 -15.76 -32.65
CA ASP A 51 -11.43 -16.16 -34.05
C ASP A 51 -10.44 -15.31 -34.87
N PRO A 52 -9.48 -15.94 -35.60
CA PRO A 52 -8.53 -15.24 -36.46
C PRO A 52 -9.18 -14.33 -37.51
N ALA A 53 -10.46 -14.62 -37.87
CA ALA A 53 -11.24 -13.83 -38.82
C ALA A 53 -11.77 -12.52 -38.23
N VAL A 54 -11.90 -12.42 -36.90
CA VAL A 54 -12.41 -11.24 -36.19
C VAL A 54 -11.27 -10.44 -35.55
N GLY A 55 -10.12 -11.05 -35.35
CA GLY A 55 -8.89 -10.37 -34.86
C GLY A 55 -8.92 -9.96 -33.40
N ASP A 56 -9.96 -10.28 -32.64
CA ASP A 56 -10.13 -9.88 -31.25
C ASP A 56 -9.91 -11.04 -30.28
N ALA A 57 -9.27 -10.76 -29.14
CA ALA A 57 -9.14 -11.71 -28.05
C ALA A 57 -10.52 -12.02 -27.44
N TYR A 58 -10.82 -13.31 -27.21
CA TYR A 58 -12.05 -13.72 -26.53
C TYR A 58 -11.89 -13.76 -24.99
N TYR A 59 -10.66 -13.82 -24.50
CA TYR A 59 -10.38 -13.78 -23.07
C TYR A 59 -9.09 -13.00 -22.79
N THR A 60 -9.11 -12.22 -21.71
CA THR A 60 -7.91 -11.57 -21.17
C THR A 60 -7.89 -11.78 -19.66
N ARG A 61 -6.70 -12.05 -19.11
CA ARG A 61 -6.50 -12.02 -17.67
C ARG A 61 -5.32 -11.15 -17.30
N SER A 62 -5.41 -10.55 -16.10
CA SER A 62 -4.32 -9.80 -15.46
C SER A 62 -4.34 -10.12 -13.97
N LEU A 63 -3.46 -11.00 -13.53
CA LEU A 63 -3.37 -11.44 -12.14
C LEU A 63 -2.24 -10.73 -11.42
N GLY A 64 -2.58 -9.67 -10.70
CA GLY A 64 -1.65 -9.01 -9.81
C GLY A 64 -1.35 -9.85 -8.57
N THR A 65 -0.08 -9.99 -8.24
CA THR A 65 0.41 -10.67 -7.04
C THR A 65 1.34 -9.76 -6.25
N VAL A 66 1.39 -9.97 -4.95
CA VAL A 66 2.29 -9.26 -4.02
C VAL A 66 3.32 -10.25 -3.52
N ARG A 67 4.56 -9.81 -3.43
CA ARG A 67 5.64 -10.55 -2.77
C ARG A 67 6.31 -9.68 -1.74
N VAL A 68 6.39 -10.19 -0.52
CA VAL A 68 7.07 -9.56 0.61
C VAL A 68 8.46 -10.14 0.77
N ARG A 69 9.46 -9.28 1.03
CA ARG A 69 10.83 -9.65 1.36
C ARG A 69 11.32 -8.85 2.55
N SER A 70 12.19 -9.44 3.34
CA SER A 70 12.94 -8.78 4.41
C SER A 70 14.29 -9.46 4.52
N ASP A 71 15.37 -8.70 4.61
CA ASP A 71 16.70 -9.24 4.81
C ASP A 71 16.97 -9.50 6.30
N ALA A 72 16.33 -8.73 7.17
CA ALA A 72 16.47 -8.86 8.62
C ALA A 72 15.48 -9.86 9.25
N ASN A 73 14.29 -10.08 8.62
CA ASN A 73 13.25 -10.98 9.10
C ASN A 73 12.60 -11.80 7.98
N ASP A 74 13.37 -12.73 7.42
CA ASP A 74 12.92 -13.64 6.37
C ASP A 74 11.75 -14.54 6.79
N LYS A 75 11.61 -14.83 8.09
CA LYS A 75 10.52 -15.66 8.63
C LYS A 75 9.17 -14.95 8.55
N ALA A 76 9.10 -13.69 8.96
CA ALA A 76 7.86 -12.92 8.83
C ALA A 76 7.46 -12.76 7.36
N ALA A 77 8.43 -12.41 6.50
CA ALA A 77 8.19 -12.33 5.05
C ALA A 77 7.71 -13.65 4.46
N ALA A 78 8.29 -14.79 4.87
CA ALA A 78 7.85 -16.11 4.43
C ALA A 78 6.43 -16.42 4.91
N ALA A 79 6.10 -16.16 6.19
CA ALA A 79 4.76 -16.40 6.73
C ALA A 79 3.68 -15.60 5.99
N ILE A 80 3.94 -14.32 5.68
CA ILE A 80 3.03 -13.49 4.88
C ILE A 80 2.85 -14.09 3.48
N ASN A 81 3.94 -14.43 2.79
CA ASN A 81 3.87 -14.98 1.44
C ASN A 81 3.13 -16.35 1.41
N ASP A 82 3.34 -17.20 2.42
CA ASP A 82 2.63 -18.49 2.54
C ASP A 82 1.12 -18.27 2.77
N SER A 83 0.75 -17.31 3.61
CA SER A 83 -0.65 -16.94 3.84
C SER A 83 -1.32 -16.40 2.56
N LEU A 84 -0.62 -15.58 1.79
CA LEU A 84 -1.11 -15.06 0.52
C LEU A 84 -1.28 -16.16 -0.55
N GLY A 85 -0.52 -17.26 -0.44
CA GLY A 85 -0.59 -18.38 -1.37
C GLY A 85 -2.01 -18.92 -1.54
N ALA A 86 -2.74 -19.11 -0.45
CA ALA A 86 -4.14 -19.62 -0.50
C ALA A 86 -5.10 -18.64 -1.21
N LEU A 87 -4.92 -17.33 -1.02
CA LEU A 87 -5.69 -16.32 -1.74
C LEU A 87 -5.36 -16.32 -3.24
N TYR A 88 -4.09 -16.47 -3.58
CA TYR A 88 -3.69 -16.55 -5.01
C TYR A 88 -4.20 -17.80 -5.70
N GLU A 89 -4.27 -18.94 -5.02
CA GLU A 89 -4.92 -20.15 -5.56
C GLU A 89 -6.40 -19.90 -5.84
N GLN A 90 -7.12 -19.28 -4.90
CA GLN A 90 -8.53 -18.92 -5.11
C GLN A 90 -8.72 -17.99 -6.32
N ILE A 91 -7.94 -16.89 -6.39
CA ILE A 91 -8.00 -15.92 -7.49
C ILE A 91 -7.70 -16.59 -8.84
N ARG A 92 -6.73 -17.51 -8.87
CA ARG A 92 -6.39 -18.27 -10.07
C ARG A 92 -7.51 -19.20 -10.49
N ASP A 93 -8.13 -19.91 -9.56
CA ASP A 93 -9.26 -20.81 -9.84
C ASP A 93 -10.46 -20.07 -10.44
N GLU A 94 -10.73 -18.84 -9.96
CA GLU A 94 -11.76 -17.96 -10.51
C GLU A 94 -11.41 -17.48 -11.93
N ALA A 95 -10.15 -17.13 -12.19
CA ALA A 95 -9.65 -16.74 -13.50
C ALA A 95 -9.72 -17.91 -14.49
N ASP A 96 -9.29 -19.11 -14.07
CA ASP A 96 -9.35 -20.34 -14.87
C ASP A 96 -10.79 -20.77 -15.16
N TYR A 97 -11.72 -20.51 -14.21
CA TYR A 97 -13.15 -20.71 -14.48
C TYR A 97 -13.63 -19.77 -15.59
N THR A 98 -13.25 -18.49 -15.54
CA THR A 98 -13.60 -17.49 -16.57
C THR A 98 -13.06 -17.89 -17.94
N GLU A 99 -11.83 -18.37 -18.00
CA GLU A 99 -11.19 -18.86 -19.21
C GLU A 99 -11.95 -20.04 -19.81
N ARG A 100 -12.32 -21.03 -19.00
CA ARG A 100 -13.11 -22.18 -19.45
C ARG A 100 -14.47 -21.75 -20.02
N VAL A 101 -15.17 -20.82 -19.36
CA VAL A 101 -16.44 -20.27 -19.88
C VAL A 101 -16.22 -19.55 -21.20
N ALA A 102 -15.11 -18.81 -21.33
CA ALA A 102 -14.77 -18.15 -22.58
C ALA A 102 -14.46 -19.12 -23.72
N ALA A 103 -13.76 -20.25 -23.43
CA ALA A 103 -13.43 -21.28 -24.42
C ALA A 103 -14.63 -22.07 -24.90
N ASP A 104 -15.69 -22.18 -24.11
CA ASP A 104 -16.93 -22.91 -24.45
C ASP A 104 -17.91 -22.06 -25.31
N GLN A 105 -17.55 -20.81 -25.67
CA GLN A 105 -18.40 -19.98 -26.53
C GLN A 105 -18.53 -20.54 -27.96
N THR A 106 -19.69 -20.33 -28.58
CA THR A 106 -19.94 -20.68 -29.98
C THR A 106 -19.72 -19.48 -30.90
N GLU A 107 -19.40 -19.75 -32.18
CA GLU A 107 -19.11 -18.70 -33.19
C GLU A 107 -20.21 -17.63 -33.32
N ASP A 108 -21.47 -17.96 -32.97
CA ASP A 108 -22.60 -17.02 -33.09
C ASP A 108 -22.72 -15.99 -31.96
N SER A 109 -21.94 -16.10 -30.89
CA SER A 109 -22.06 -15.23 -29.70
C SER A 109 -20.76 -15.03 -28.97
N ILE A 110 -19.72 -14.56 -29.67
CA ILE A 110 -18.41 -14.27 -29.02
C ILE A 110 -18.52 -13.00 -28.16
N ILE A 111 -18.38 -13.19 -26.86
CA ILE A 111 -18.28 -12.11 -25.86
C ILE A 111 -16.84 -12.05 -25.38
N LYS A 112 -16.26 -10.86 -25.36
CA LYS A 112 -14.97 -10.61 -24.70
C LYS A 112 -15.11 -10.80 -23.20
N MET A 113 -14.53 -11.87 -22.67
CA MET A 113 -14.50 -12.13 -21.22
C MET A 113 -13.17 -11.70 -20.63
N TYR A 114 -13.17 -11.39 -19.35
CA TYR A 114 -11.92 -11.04 -18.67
C TYR A 114 -11.96 -11.33 -17.18
N TYR A 115 -10.77 -11.52 -16.62
CA TYR A 115 -10.53 -11.55 -15.18
C TYR A 115 -9.35 -10.66 -14.84
N LYS A 116 -9.52 -9.77 -13.87
CA LYS A 116 -8.45 -8.90 -13.36
C LYS A 116 -8.37 -8.99 -11.85
N CYS A 117 -7.15 -9.02 -11.32
CA CYS A 117 -6.87 -8.85 -9.91
C CYS A 117 -5.84 -7.72 -9.77
N THR A 118 -6.20 -6.67 -9.03
CA THR A 118 -5.35 -5.51 -8.79
C THR A 118 -5.02 -5.41 -7.30
N PRO A 119 -3.82 -5.80 -6.87
CA PRO A 119 -3.38 -5.65 -5.49
C PRO A 119 -2.98 -4.22 -5.18
N LYS A 120 -3.18 -3.84 -3.91
CA LYS A 120 -2.74 -2.56 -3.34
C LYS A 120 -2.37 -2.77 -1.88
N ALA A 121 -1.24 -2.20 -1.43
CA ALA A 121 -1.02 -2.01 -0.01
C ALA A 121 -1.77 -0.74 0.43
N ALA A 122 -2.69 -0.92 1.37
CA ALA A 122 -3.40 0.17 2.00
C ALA A 122 -2.57 0.79 3.13
N ARG A 123 -1.76 -0.03 3.80
CA ARG A 123 -0.81 0.39 4.84
C ARG A 123 0.40 -0.54 4.82
N CYS A 124 1.60 0.01 4.95
CA CYS A 124 2.84 -0.75 5.08
C CYS A 124 3.80 0.01 5.97
N ASP A 125 3.82 -0.31 7.23
CA ASP A 125 4.71 0.30 8.22
C ASP A 125 5.34 -0.77 9.13
N THR A 126 5.99 -0.34 10.19
CA THR A 126 6.70 -1.22 11.12
C THR A 126 5.80 -2.13 11.93
N ARG A 127 4.51 -1.86 11.96
CA ARG A 127 3.53 -2.61 12.74
C ARG A 127 2.55 -3.39 11.88
N VAL A 128 2.11 -2.81 10.77
CA VAL A 128 1.03 -3.37 9.95
C VAL A 128 1.41 -3.37 8.47
N LEU A 129 1.17 -4.51 7.82
CA LEU A 129 1.01 -4.61 6.38
C LEU A 129 -0.45 -4.95 6.07
N SER A 130 -1.20 -4.01 5.52
CA SER A 130 -2.56 -4.24 5.02
C SER A 130 -2.60 -4.24 3.52
N LEU A 131 -3.09 -5.33 2.94
CA LEU A 131 -3.20 -5.55 1.50
C LEU A 131 -4.66 -5.66 1.10
N VAL A 132 -5.00 -5.06 -0.03
CA VAL A 132 -6.32 -5.12 -0.67
C VAL A 132 -6.15 -5.64 -2.09
N PHE A 133 -7.05 -6.51 -2.52
CA PHE A 133 -7.07 -7.13 -3.85
C PHE A 133 -8.46 -6.91 -4.45
N ASP A 134 -8.56 -6.04 -5.43
CA ASP A 134 -9.79 -5.83 -6.18
C ASP A 134 -9.81 -6.79 -7.39
N THR A 135 -10.80 -7.68 -7.42
CA THR A 135 -10.99 -8.61 -8.55
C THR A 135 -12.20 -8.18 -9.37
N VAL A 136 -12.07 -8.25 -10.68
CA VAL A 136 -13.17 -8.00 -11.61
C VAL A 136 -13.25 -9.15 -12.58
N GLN A 137 -14.37 -9.86 -12.55
CA GLN A 137 -14.70 -10.97 -13.45
C GLN A 137 -15.82 -10.55 -14.41
N TYR A 138 -15.66 -10.82 -15.70
CA TYR A 138 -16.72 -10.64 -16.67
C TYR A 138 -16.86 -11.89 -17.55
N THR A 139 -18.02 -12.53 -17.46
CA THR A 139 -18.40 -13.72 -18.22
C THR A 139 -19.59 -13.48 -19.15
N GLY A 140 -19.87 -12.22 -19.45
CA GLY A 140 -21.04 -11.78 -20.22
C GLY A 140 -22.13 -11.17 -19.34
N GLY A 141 -23.09 -10.53 -19.96
CA GLY A 141 -24.19 -9.81 -19.30
C GLY A 141 -24.00 -8.29 -19.30
N VAL A 142 -24.72 -7.60 -18.40
CA VAL A 142 -24.75 -6.13 -18.36
C VAL A 142 -23.53 -5.51 -17.70
N HIS A 143 -22.85 -6.21 -16.79
CA HIS A 143 -21.63 -5.77 -16.10
C HIS A 143 -20.82 -6.96 -15.58
N GLY A 144 -19.58 -6.70 -15.17
CA GLY A 144 -18.74 -7.67 -14.47
C GLY A 144 -19.16 -7.86 -13.02
N GLN A 145 -18.53 -8.81 -12.35
CA GLN A 145 -18.59 -9.00 -10.92
C GLN A 145 -17.33 -8.41 -10.30
N LEU A 146 -17.50 -7.48 -9.36
CA LEU A 146 -16.42 -6.87 -8.59
C LEU A 146 -16.45 -7.45 -7.18
N VAL A 147 -15.33 -7.97 -6.70
CA VAL A 147 -15.15 -8.48 -5.34
C VAL A 147 -13.84 -7.95 -4.79
N ARG A 148 -13.84 -7.50 -3.53
CA ARG A 148 -12.65 -7.07 -2.80
C ARG A 148 -12.25 -8.11 -1.77
N TYR A 149 -10.98 -8.47 -1.75
CA TYR A 149 -10.36 -9.22 -0.67
C TYR A 149 -9.41 -8.32 0.10
N SER A 150 -9.27 -8.53 1.39
CA SER A 150 -8.29 -7.83 2.22
C SER A 150 -7.54 -8.80 3.13
N ARG A 151 -6.29 -8.50 3.40
CA ARG A 151 -5.45 -9.22 4.36
C ARG A 151 -4.59 -8.22 5.12
N SER A 152 -4.66 -8.25 6.44
CA SER A 152 -3.79 -7.45 7.31
C SER A 152 -2.86 -8.37 8.08
N TYR A 153 -1.62 -7.97 8.25
CA TYR A 153 -0.57 -8.75 8.89
C TYR A 153 0.15 -7.90 9.93
N ASP A 154 0.55 -8.51 11.03
CA ASP A 154 1.58 -7.97 11.90
C ASP A 154 2.91 -8.01 11.16
N SER A 155 3.55 -6.85 10.99
CA SER A 155 4.77 -6.73 10.20
C SER A 155 5.98 -7.43 10.86
N ASP A 156 5.99 -7.59 12.20
CA ASP A 156 7.10 -8.16 12.95
C ASP A 156 7.05 -9.71 12.98
N SER A 157 5.85 -10.28 13.15
CA SER A 157 5.66 -11.72 13.20
C SER A 157 5.31 -12.36 11.85
N GLY A 158 4.69 -11.61 10.95
CA GLY A 158 4.10 -12.11 9.71
C GLY A 158 2.77 -12.83 9.92
N GLU A 159 2.20 -12.81 11.13
CA GLU A 159 0.90 -13.40 11.42
C GLU A 159 -0.23 -12.57 10.81
N GLN A 160 -1.21 -13.25 10.22
CA GLN A 160 -2.41 -12.57 9.72
C GLN A 160 -3.25 -12.06 10.90
N LEU A 161 -3.64 -10.80 10.85
CA LEU A 161 -4.46 -10.14 11.85
C LEU A 161 -5.95 -10.32 11.56
N GLY A 162 -6.70 -10.78 12.53
CA GLY A 162 -8.15 -10.66 12.57
C GLY A 162 -8.57 -9.34 13.20
N LEU A 163 -9.84 -8.97 13.03
CA LEU A 163 -10.39 -7.74 13.61
C LEU A 163 -10.25 -7.69 15.14
N ASP A 164 -10.29 -8.85 15.80
CA ASP A 164 -10.17 -8.95 17.26
C ASP A 164 -8.72 -8.75 17.75
N ASP A 165 -7.72 -9.04 16.92
CA ASP A 165 -6.31 -8.97 17.29
C ASP A 165 -5.79 -7.53 17.46
N ILE A 166 -6.48 -6.56 16.84
CA ILE A 166 -6.16 -5.14 16.97
C ILE A 166 -6.88 -4.44 18.12
N ALA A 167 -7.74 -5.15 18.84
CA ALA A 167 -8.66 -4.59 19.82
C ALA A 167 -8.10 -4.63 21.24
N LYS A 168 -8.28 -3.57 22.04
CA LYS A 168 -8.18 -3.64 23.51
C LYS A 168 -9.23 -4.57 24.10
N ASN A 169 -10.44 -4.59 23.49
CA ASN A 169 -11.54 -5.48 23.80
C ASN A 169 -12.36 -5.73 22.53
N ALA A 170 -12.35 -6.94 22.02
CA ALA A 170 -12.97 -7.32 20.77
C ALA A 170 -14.47 -7.01 20.69
N ALA A 171 -15.23 -7.35 21.75
CA ALA A 171 -16.67 -7.10 21.76
C ALA A 171 -17.03 -5.61 21.75
N GLN A 172 -16.25 -4.78 22.45
CA GLN A 172 -16.46 -3.34 22.47
C GLN A 172 -16.07 -2.71 21.13
N LEU A 173 -14.96 -3.14 20.54
CA LEU A 173 -14.53 -2.66 19.21
C LEU A 173 -15.59 -2.98 18.15
N ARG A 174 -16.07 -4.23 18.08
CA ARG A 174 -17.11 -4.64 17.10
C ARG A 174 -18.38 -3.82 17.27
N THR A 175 -18.90 -3.69 18.51
CA THR A 175 -20.08 -2.87 18.78
C THR A 175 -19.88 -1.40 18.40
N PHE A 176 -18.70 -0.85 18.64
CA PHE A 176 -18.37 0.51 18.25
C PHE A 176 -18.35 0.67 16.72
N ILE A 177 -17.67 -0.21 16.00
CA ILE A 177 -17.60 -0.18 14.53
C ILE A 177 -19.00 -0.30 13.92
N GLU A 178 -19.84 -1.24 14.39
CA GLU A 178 -21.22 -1.40 13.92
C GLU A 178 -21.97 -0.07 13.99
N ASN A 179 -22.02 0.53 15.20
CA ASN A 179 -22.78 1.77 15.41
C ASN A 179 -22.20 2.95 14.62
N TYR A 180 -20.87 3.03 14.55
CA TYR A 180 -20.19 4.12 13.83
C TYR A 180 -20.47 4.05 12.33
N VAL A 181 -20.31 2.86 11.73
CA VAL A 181 -20.52 2.66 10.28
C VAL A 181 -22.00 2.79 9.91
N ILE A 182 -22.92 2.28 10.73
CA ILE A 182 -24.37 2.51 10.51
C ILE A 182 -24.68 4.01 10.56
N GLY A 183 -24.07 4.74 11.50
CA GLY A 183 -24.21 6.20 11.57
C GLY A 183 -23.67 6.93 10.35
N LEU A 184 -22.53 6.51 9.80
CA LEU A 184 -22.00 7.03 8.54
C LEU A 184 -22.95 6.72 7.38
N ALA A 185 -23.39 5.48 7.23
CA ALA A 185 -24.27 5.02 6.16
C ALA A 185 -25.65 5.70 6.17
N ALA A 186 -26.09 6.23 7.31
CA ALA A 186 -27.29 7.06 7.42
C ALA A 186 -27.09 8.54 7.02
N GLY A 187 -25.87 8.92 6.60
CA GLY A 187 -25.52 10.29 6.23
C GLY A 187 -26.07 10.73 4.87
N ASP A 188 -26.08 12.05 4.65
CA ASP A 188 -26.61 12.67 3.43
C ASP A 188 -25.87 12.23 2.15
N GLU A 189 -24.64 11.75 2.24
CA GLU A 189 -23.84 11.25 1.10
C GLU A 189 -24.42 9.97 0.47
N TYR A 190 -25.29 9.25 1.20
CA TYR A 190 -26.00 8.04 0.73
C TYR A 190 -27.42 8.33 0.26
N ILE A 191 -27.78 9.62 0.12
CA ILE A 191 -29.10 10.09 -0.34
C ILE A 191 -28.97 10.62 -1.77
N GLU A 192 -29.84 10.16 -2.67
CA GLU A 192 -29.97 10.65 -4.03
C GLU A 192 -31.46 10.93 -4.30
N ASP A 193 -31.77 12.09 -4.87
CA ASP A 193 -33.17 12.55 -5.11
C ASP A 193 -34.09 12.52 -3.87
N GLY A 194 -33.50 12.64 -2.66
CA GLY A 194 -34.20 12.65 -1.39
C GLY A 194 -34.52 11.27 -0.79
N GLU A 195 -34.02 10.19 -1.43
CA GLU A 195 -34.15 8.82 -0.94
C GLU A 195 -32.77 8.17 -0.79
N SER A 196 -32.61 7.30 0.23
CA SER A 196 -31.36 6.53 0.36
C SER A 196 -31.24 5.52 -0.77
N TYR A 197 -30.04 5.45 -1.38
CA TYR A 197 -29.73 4.41 -2.36
C TYR A 197 -29.27 3.09 -1.74
N LEU A 198 -29.08 3.04 -0.42
CA LEU A 198 -28.79 1.82 0.30
C LEU A 198 -30.03 0.92 0.37
N PHE A 199 -29.81 -0.38 0.39
CA PHE A 199 -30.91 -1.34 0.57
C PHE A 199 -31.55 -1.21 1.94
N PRO A 200 -32.83 -1.54 2.11
CA PRO A 200 -33.54 -1.34 3.38
C PRO A 200 -32.96 -2.13 4.57
N ASP A 201 -32.22 -3.20 4.31
CA ASP A 201 -31.59 -4.10 5.28
C ASP A 201 -30.07 -3.85 5.46
N PHE A 202 -29.58 -2.68 5.02
CA PHE A 202 -28.14 -2.35 5.10
C PHE A 202 -27.58 -2.43 6.52
N GLU A 203 -28.37 -2.08 7.54
CA GLU A 203 -27.93 -2.15 8.94
C GLU A 203 -27.64 -3.59 9.39
N GLU A 204 -28.54 -4.54 9.05
CA GLU A 204 -28.33 -5.95 9.34
C GLU A 204 -27.11 -6.50 8.58
N THR A 205 -26.93 -6.09 7.34
CA THR A 205 -25.78 -6.50 6.54
C THR A 205 -24.47 -5.97 7.11
N ILE A 206 -24.41 -4.69 7.54
CA ILE A 206 -23.23 -4.13 8.21
C ILE A 206 -22.90 -4.92 9.49
N LYS A 207 -23.90 -5.27 10.31
CA LYS A 207 -23.69 -6.10 11.51
C LYS A 207 -23.14 -7.47 11.17
N SER A 208 -23.62 -8.10 10.09
CA SER A 208 -23.08 -9.38 9.61
C SER A 208 -21.63 -9.26 9.17
N ILE A 209 -21.28 -8.24 8.38
CA ILE A 209 -19.91 -7.96 7.94
C ILE A 209 -18.95 -7.79 9.13
N VAL A 210 -19.35 -7.02 10.15
CA VAL A 210 -18.56 -6.85 11.38
C VAL A 210 -18.45 -8.15 12.17
N ALA A 211 -19.53 -8.93 12.27
CA ALA A 211 -19.53 -10.21 12.97
C ALA A 211 -18.63 -11.25 12.28
N GLU A 212 -18.62 -11.32 10.96
CA GLU A 212 -17.73 -12.17 10.18
C GLU A 212 -16.28 -11.74 10.29
N GLY A 213 -16.02 -10.40 10.28
CA GLY A 213 -14.71 -9.83 10.49
C GLY A 213 -13.71 -10.09 9.35
N GLU A 214 -14.21 -10.25 8.09
CA GLU A 214 -13.38 -10.51 6.92
C GLU A 214 -13.24 -9.29 6.00
N LYS A 215 -14.26 -8.41 5.95
CA LYS A 215 -14.31 -7.26 5.04
C LYS A 215 -13.81 -5.98 5.71
N TRP A 216 -12.54 -5.96 6.10
CA TRP A 216 -11.90 -4.81 6.72
C TRP A 216 -10.40 -4.77 6.42
N TYR A 217 -9.80 -3.60 6.58
CA TYR A 217 -8.36 -3.39 6.57
C TYR A 217 -8.00 -2.12 7.33
N LEU A 218 -6.72 -1.94 7.65
CA LEU A 218 -6.18 -0.68 8.15
C LEU A 218 -5.54 0.10 7.01
N ASP A 219 -5.77 1.41 6.97
CA ASP A 219 -4.99 2.34 6.16
C ASP A 219 -4.30 3.38 7.07
N ASP A 220 -3.69 4.40 6.49
CA ASP A 220 -3.04 5.50 7.21
C ASP A 220 -4.03 6.43 7.94
N LYS A 221 -5.33 6.36 7.63
CA LYS A 221 -6.39 7.20 8.22
C LYS A 221 -7.19 6.50 9.31
N GLY A 222 -7.35 5.18 9.22
CA GLY A 222 -8.19 4.45 10.16
C GLY A 222 -8.41 2.99 9.81
N LEU A 223 -9.46 2.43 10.41
CA LEU A 223 -10.01 1.14 10.06
C LEU A 223 -11.06 1.34 8.98
N VAL A 224 -10.88 0.67 7.86
CA VAL A 224 -11.84 0.67 6.76
C VAL A 224 -12.65 -0.61 6.80
N LEU A 225 -13.96 -0.50 7.01
CA LEU A 225 -14.92 -1.55 6.74
C LEU A 225 -15.43 -1.37 5.31
N TYR A 226 -15.61 -2.47 4.56
CA TYR A 226 -16.13 -2.36 3.20
C TYR A 226 -17.25 -3.35 2.93
N ALA A 227 -18.10 -2.97 1.97
CA ALA A 227 -19.18 -3.77 1.44
C ALA A 227 -19.01 -3.91 -0.07
N ASP A 228 -19.10 -5.13 -0.59
CA ASP A 228 -19.03 -5.39 -2.03
C ASP A 228 -20.32 -4.92 -2.73
N PRO A 229 -20.30 -4.76 -4.06
CA PRO A 229 -21.51 -4.47 -4.83
C PRO A 229 -22.61 -5.49 -4.52
N TYR A 230 -23.82 -5.01 -4.31
CA TYR A 230 -25.02 -5.75 -3.87
C TYR A 230 -25.06 -6.18 -2.41
N ASP A 231 -24.03 -5.95 -1.60
CA ASP A 231 -24.14 -6.20 -0.18
C ASP A 231 -25.18 -5.25 0.45
N ILE A 232 -24.99 -3.93 0.27
CA ILE A 232 -25.83 -2.88 0.87
C ILE A 232 -26.34 -1.82 -0.13
N ALA A 233 -25.90 -1.88 -1.40
CA ALA A 233 -26.25 -0.91 -2.43
C ALA A 233 -26.24 -1.54 -3.83
N PRO A 234 -26.88 -0.94 -4.86
CA PRO A 234 -26.81 -1.40 -6.22
C PRO A 234 -25.37 -1.46 -6.76
N TYR A 235 -25.13 -2.35 -7.72
CA TYR A 235 -23.83 -2.54 -8.36
C TYR A 235 -23.15 -1.25 -8.83
N SER A 236 -23.94 -0.31 -9.33
CA SER A 236 -23.44 0.97 -9.84
C SER A 236 -22.70 1.83 -8.82
N ARG A 237 -22.80 1.51 -7.53
CA ARG A 237 -22.09 2.21 -6.44
C ARG A 237 -20.71 1.62 -6.16
N GLY A 238 -20.38 0.48 -6.77
CA GLY A 238 -19.10 -0.20 -6.56
C GLY A 238 -18.94 -0.75 -5.15
N VAL A 239 -17.69 -0.90 -4.71
CA VAL A 239 -17.36 -1.23 -3.32
C VAL A 239 -17.52 0.01 -2.46
N LEU A 240 -18.39 -0.07 -1.45
CA LEU A 240 -18.55 1.01 -0.47
C LEU A 240 -17.57 0.83 0.68
N CYS A 241 -16.83 1.88 1.01
CA CYS A 241 -15.82 1.89 2.07
C CYS A 241 -16.20 2.89 3.15
N PHE A 242 -16.16 2.45 4.39
CA PHE A 242 -16.46 3.26 5.58
C PHE A 242 -15.21 3.36 6.43
N THR A 243 -14.60 4.53 6.49
CA THR A 243 -13.40 4.75 7.31
C THR A 243 -13.81 5.19 8.72
N VAL A 244 -13.41 4.41 9.71
CA VAL A 244 -13.47 4.76 11.13
C VAL A 244 -12.11 5.34 11.50
N PRO A 245 -11.97 6.66 11.69
CA PRO A 245 -10.68 7.28 11.89
C PRO A 245 -10.02 6.85 13.20
N TYR A 246 -8.68 6.83 13.24
CA TYR A 246 -7.95 6.44 14.45
C TYR A 246 -8.32 7.29 15.67
N SER A 247 -8.63 8.58 15.48
CA SER A 247 -9.11 9.45 16.56
C SER A 247 -10.43 9.00 17.22
N ALA A 248 -11.29 8.30 16.47
CA ALA A 248 -12.52 7.72 17.02
C ALA A 248 -12.28 6.32 17.63
N LEU A 249 -11.20 5.65 17.24
CA LEU A 249 -10.83 4.31 17.69
C LEU A 249 -9.97 4.31 18.97
N GLU A 250 -9.46 5.43 19.44
CA GLU A 250 -8.45 5.52 20.52
C GLU A 250 -8.81 4.72 21.79
N GLU A 251 -10.09 4.63 22.17
CA GLU A 251 -10.52 3.87 23.35
C GLU A 251 -10.63 2.36 23.09
N PHE A 252 -10.72 1.93 21.82
CA PHE A 252 -11.09 0.57 21.42
C PHE A 252 -9.95 -0.22 20.79
N ILE A 253 -9.04 0.46 20.05
CA ILE A 253 -7.90 -0.17 19.38
C ILE A 253 -6.67 -0.14 20.28
N ASP A 254 -5.81 -1.14 20.16
CA ASP A 254 -4.48 -1.11 20.79
C ASP A 254 -3.66 0.01 20.14
N PRO A 255 -3.05 0.93 20.92
CA PRO A 255 -2.29 2.07 20.41
C PRO A 255 -1.12 1.68 19.50
N ASP A 256 -0.58 0.46 19.63
CA ASP A 256 0.47 -0.04 18.73
C ASP A 256 0.02 -0.15 17.27
N PHE A 257 -1.30 -0.20 17.00
CA PHE A 257 -1.84 -0.23 15.65
C PHE A 257 -2.19 1.15 15.08
N VAL A 258 -2.02 2.21 15.86
CA VAL A 258 -2.23 3.58 15.39
C VAL A 258 -0.94 4.09 14.74
N PRO A 259 -0.95 4.49 13.45
CA PRO A 259 0.23 5.04 12.80
C PRO A 259 0.59 6.42 13.36
N ALA A 260 1.85 6.82 13.25
CA ALA A 260 2.24 8.19 13.53
C ALA A 260 1.53 9.14 12.55
N GLY A 261 0.97 10.23 13.07
CA GLY A 261 0.39 11.28 12.23
C GLY A 261 1.48 12.10 11.53
N TYR A 262 1.20 12.57 10.30
CA TYR A 262 2.14 13.37 9.52
C TYR A 262 1.41 14.35 8.59
N GLU A 263 2.12 15.42 8.18
CA GLU A 263 1.72 16.34 7.12
C GLU A 263 2.46 15.99 5.83
N GLY A 264 1.86 16.26 4.66
CA GLY A 264 2.40 15.88 3.37
C GLY A 264 2.69 17.07 2.45
N GLU A 265 3.74 16.93 1.64
CA GLU A 265 4.09 17.82 0.53
C GLU A 265 3.93 17.11 -0.81
N ASN A 266 3.39 17.82 -1.81
CA ASN A 266 3.19 17.30 -3.15
C ASN A 266 3.91 18.17 -4.18
N GLY A 267 4.48 17.56 -5.21
CA GLY A 267 5.16 18.27 -6.26
C GLY A 267 5.50 17.42 -7.49
N MET A 268 6.23 18.02 -8.40
CA MET A 268 6.84 17.32 -9.54
C MET A 268 8.35 17.48 -9.45
N MET A 269 9.05 16.39 -9.71
CA MET A 269 10.50 16.34 -9.77
C MET A 269 10.91 16.29 -11.25
N LEU A 270 11.81 17.18 -11.65
CA LEU A 270 12.43 17.19 -12.96
C LEU A 270 13.84 16.63 -12.82
N ALA A 271 14.11 15.53 -13.51
CA ALA A 271 15.45 14.94 -13.50
C ALA A 271 16.44 15.80 -14.30
N GLU A 272 17.59 16.07 -13.73
CA GLU A 272 18.72 16.67 -14.43
C GLU A 272 19.45 15.61 -15.27
N SER A 273 20.08 16.01 -16.38
CA SER A 273 20.85 15.09 -17.22
C SER A 273 22.24 14.88 -16.61
N GLY A 274 22.58 13.63 -16.31
CA GLY A 274 23.91 13.23 -15.89
C GLY A 274 24.73 12.65 -17.04
N ASP A 275 26.05 12.87 -17.02
CA ASP A 275 26.95 12.37 -18.07
C ASP A 275 27.28 10.88 -17.90
N HIS A 276 27.47 10.42 -16.67
CA HIS A 276 27.81 9.03 -16.34
C HIS A 276 27.36 8.66 -14.94
N PHE A 277 26.68 7.52 -14.80
CA PHE A 277 26.29 6.97 -13.51
C PHE A 277 27.35 6.00 -13.00
N ASP A 278 27.97 6.34 -11.87
CA ASP A 278 28.86 5.43 -11.15
C ASP A 278 28.06 4.53 -10.21
N ARG A 279 27.77 3.31 -10.67
CA ARG A 279 27.02 2.33 -9.87
C ARG A 279 27.68 1.99 -8.52
N SER A 280 28.99 2.23 -8.37
CA SER A 280 29.70 2.01 -7.12
C SER A 280 29.46 3.12 -6.08
N SER A 281 28.87 4.23 -6.49
CA SER A 281 28.50 5.33 -5.58
C SER A 281 27.30 5.02 -4.69
N VAL A 282 26.49 4.00 -5.02
CA VAL A 282 25.30 3.62 -4.28
C VAL A 282 25.41 2.18 -3.77
N SER A 283 24.91 1.94 -2.55
CA SER A 283 24.81 0.60 -1.96
C SER A 283 23.46 -0.02 -2.30
N ILE A 284 23.38 -0.79 -3.41
CA ILE A 284 22.14 -1.43 -3.84
C ILE A 284 21.83 -2.60 -2.91
N VAL A 285 20.80 -2.44 -2.07
CA VAL A 285 20.31 -3.44 -1.11
C VAL A 285 19.29 -4.41 -1.71
N GLY A 286 18.79 -4.15 -2.92
CA GLY A 286 17.89 -5.06 -3.62
C GLY A 286 17.64 -4.65 -5.05
N THR A 287 17.43 -5.65 -5.92
CA THR A 287 16.98 -5.44 -7.30
C THR A 287 15.64 -6.13 -7.47
N VAL A 288 14.64 -5.39 -7.95
CA VAL A 288 13.31 -5.91 -8.26
C VAL A 288 13.05 -5.71 -9.74
N THR A 289 12.66 -6.78 -10.43
CA THR A 289 12.18 -6.71 -11.81
C THR A 289 10.66 -6.75 -11.75
N VAL A 290 10.03 -5.65 -12.14
CA VAL A 290 8.56 -5.52 -12.20
C VAL A 290 8.07 -5.92 -13.59
N ASP A 291 8.81 -5.51 -14.62
CA ASP A 291 8.61 -5.91 -16.00
C ASP A 291 9.99 -6.25 -16.62
N GLU A 292 10.03 -7.04 -17.69
CA GLU A 292 11.24 -7.26 -18.49
C GLU A 292 11.62 -5.99 -19.28
N GLY A 293 11.36 -4.83 -18.69
CA GLY A 293 11.64 -3.53 -19.26
C GLY A 293 13.13 -3.19 -19.20
N ALA A 294 13.48 -2.27 -20.03
CA ALA A 294 14.85 -1.98 -20.34
C ALA A 294 15.43 -0.80 -19.55
N GLN A 295 14.68 -0.24 -18.62
CA GLN A 295 15.10 0.91 -17.81
C GLN A 295 15.29 0.53 -16.35
N SER A 296 16.23 1.22 -15.68
CA SER A 296 16.45 1.08 -14.24
C SER A 296 16.07 2.38 -13.54
N ILE A 297 15.23 2.26 -12.51
CA ILE A 297 15.01 3.33 -11.54
C ILE A 297 15.80 2.95 -10.30
N ILE A 298 16.67 3.85 -9.85
CA ILE A 298 17.44 3.68 -8.62
C ILE A 298 16.93 4.72 -7.64
N LEU A 299 16.39 4.26 -6.52
CA LEU A 299 15.98 5.08 -5.40
C LEU A 299 17.09 5.03 -4.37
N SER A 300 17.77 6.14 -4.11
CA SER A 300 18.84 6.28 -3.12
C SER A 300 18.34 7.10 -1.94
N ALA A 301 18.57 6.64 -0.72
CA ALA A 301 18.24 7.37 0.49
C ALA A 301 19.47 8.18 0.96
N GLU A 302 19.36 9.51 1.00
CA GLU A 302 20.38 10.42 1.51
C GLU A 302 20.26 10.65 3.01
N GLU A 303 19.16 10.19 3.59
CA GLU A 303 18.88 10.08 5.01
C GLU A 303 17.92 8.90 5.24
N THR A 304 17.59 8.56 6.49
CA THR A 304 16.59 7.51 6.74
C THR A 304 15.21 8.00 6.34
N VAL A 305 14.62 7.34 5.33
CA VAL A 305 13.26 7.58 4.85
C VAL A 305 12.38 6.37 5.12
N TYR A 306 11.07 6.61 5.28
CA TYR A 306 10.09 5.60 5.68
C TYR A 306 8.97 5.51 4.64
N ASP A 307 8.27 4.38 4.65
CA ASP A 307 7.05 4.14 3.85
C ASP A 307 7.22 4.47 2.37
N VAL A 308 8.39 4.10 1.82
CA VAL A 308 8.75 4.39 0.43
C VAL A 308 7.87 3.61 -0.52
N LYS A 309 7.17 4.31 -1.43
CA LYS A 309 6.26 3.75 -2.41
C LYS A 309 6.59 4.27 -3.80
N LEU A 310 6.58 3.38 -4.79
CA LEU A 310 6.66 3.73 -6.19
C LEU A 310 5.47 3.13 -6.93
N TYR A 311 4.67 3.96 -7.57
CA TYR A 311 3.47 3.52 -8.28
C TYR A 311 3.26 4.29 -9.57
N SER A 312 2.60 3.66 -10.54
CA SER A 312 2.08 4.32 -11.73
C SER A 312 0.66 4.80 -11.49
N SER A 313 0.11 5.56 -12.44
CA SER A 313 -1.30 5.98 -12.38
C SER A 313 -2.29 4.80 -12.29
N GLU A 314 -1.87 3.61 -12.69
CA GLU A 314 -2.74 2.44 -12.79
C GLU A 314 -2.46 1.39 -11.70
N ARG A 315 -1.21 1.30 -11.19
CA ARG A 315 -0.84 0.22 -10.27
C ARG A 315 0.36 0.55 -9.39
N MET A 316 0.40 -0.08 -8.21
CA MET A 316 1.59 -0.08 -7.35
C MET A 316 2.69 -0.93 -7.99
N LEU A 317 3.91 -0.39 -8.05
CA LEU A 317 5.07 -1.06 -8.64
C LEU A 317 5.98 -1.65 -7.57
N TRP A 318 6.19 -0.92 -6.48
CA TRP A 318 7.12 -1.31 -5.43
C TRP A 318 6.83 -0.53 -4.16
N GLN A 319 7.17 -1.12 -3.00
CA GLN A 319 7.04 -0.49 -1.69
C GLN A 319 8.04 -1.07 -0.70
N ARG A 320 8.56 -0.23 0.18
CA ARG A 320 9.43 -0.62 1.28
C ARG A 320 9.11 0.20 2.53
N ASN A 321 9.15 -0.43 3.70
CA ASN A 321 8.78 0.26 4.95
C ASN A 321 9.81 1.30 5.41
N TYR A 322 11.10 1.15 5.08
CA TYR A 322 12.13 2.17 5.27
C TYR A 322 13.38 1.88 4.43
N MET A 323 14.20 2.91 4.24
CA MET A 323 15.57 2.84 3.72
C MET A 323 16.46 3.72 4.60
N THR A 324 17.65 3.24 4.93
CA THR A 324 18.62 4.01 5.72
C THR A 324 19.53 4.81 4.80
N ASP A 325 20.16 5.85 5.37
CA ASP A 325 21.17 6.65 4.67
C ASP A 325 22.20 5.77 3.94
N GLY A 326 22.43 6.06 2.66
CA GLY A 326 23.33 5.34 1.77
C GLY A 326 22.76 4.04 1.18
N GLU A 327 21.56 3.59 1.57
CA GLU A 327 20.89 2.46 0.91
C GLU A 327 20.23 2.89 -0.39
N ALA A 328 20.26 2.01 -1.39
CA ALA A 328 19.55 2.21 -2.65
C ALA A 328 18.79 0.96 -3.07
N ALA A 329 17.67 1.14 -3.75
CA ALA A 329 16.91 0.07 -4.38
C ALA A 329 16.89 0.27 -5.90
N GLU A 330 17.12 -0.78 -6.67
CA GLU A 330 17.02 -0.74 -8.11
C GLU A 330 15.77 -1.47 -8.60
N LEU A 331 14.93 -0.76 -9.34
CA LEU A 331 13.76 -1.30 -10.00
C LEU A 331 13.97 -1.33 -11.50
N LYS A 332 13.79 -2.51 -12.09
CA LYS A 332 13.76 -2.68 -13.55
C LYS A 332 12.31 -2.73 -14.00
N CYS A 333 11.88 -1.71 -14.68
CA CYS A 333 10.51 -1.61 -15.18
C CYS A 333 10.46 -0.88 -16.52
N TYR A 334 9.41 -1.20 -17.29
CA TYR A 334 9.09 -0.42 -18.48
C TYR A 334 8.30 0.82 -18.05
N ILE A 335 8.80 1.98 -18.49
CA ILE A 335 8.14 3.27 -18.23
C ILE A 335 7.55 3.74 -19.58
N PRO A 336 6.23 3.69 -19.75
CA PRO A 336 5.60 4.19 -20.97
C PRO A 336 5.76 5.71 -21.10
N ASP A 337 5.82 6.22 -22.32
CA ASP A 337 6.07 7.64 -22.67
C ASP A 337 4.95 8.62 -22.28
N VAL A 338 4.04 8.26 -21.38
CA VAL A 338 2.87 9.07 -20.97
C VAL A 338 3.11 9.70 -19.59
N VAL A 339 2.81 10.94 -19.44
CA VAL A 339 3.09 11.86 -18.31
C VAL A 339 1.97 11.96 -17.29
N PRO A 340 2.26 12.09 -15.99
CA PRO A 340 3.42 11.62 -15.25
C PRO A 340 3.25 10.12 -15.01
N ASN A 341 4.29 9.36 -15.35
CA ASN A 341 4.14 7.91 -15.38
C ASN A 341 4.34 7.24 -14.03
N ILE A 342 5.17 7.84 -13.21
CA ILE A 342 5.60 7.27 -11.93
C ILE A 342 5.44 8.31 -10.85
N ILE A 343 4.91 7.88 -9.73
CA ILE A 343 4.78 8.66 -8.51
C ILE A 343 5.63 7.98 -7.45
N LEU A 344 6.56 8.74 -6.88
CA LEU A 344 7.33 8.38 -5.70
C LEU A 344 6.69 9.03 -4.49
N GLU A 345 6.48 8.27 -3.44
CA GLU A 345 6.03 8.74 -2.14
C GLU A 345 6.91 8.17 -1.05
N TYR A 346 7.36 8.99 -0.11
CA TYR A 346 8.10 8.55 1.07
C TYR A 346 7.86 9.52 2.23
N ARG A 347 8.23 9.11 3.44
CA ARG A 347 8.06 9.89 4.65
C ARG A 347 9.42 10.16 5.30
N LEU A 348 9.67 11.41 5.72
CA LEU A 348 10.83 11.81 6.50
C LEU A 348 10.68 11.43 7.99
N ALA A 349 11.77 11.51 8.74
CA ALA A 349 11.79 11.18 10.17
C ALA A 349 10.92 12.09 11.04
N ASP A 350 10.68 13.32 10.61
CA ASP A 350 9.79 14.30 11.28
C ASP A 350 8.30 14.04 11.01
N GLY A 351 7.99 13.08 10.12
CA GLY A 351 6.64 12.71 9.73
C GLY A 351 6.17 13.36 8.43
N THR A 352 6.91 14.28 7.83
CA THR A 352 6.57 14.90 6.54
C THR A 352 6.50 13.84 5.46
N VAL A 353 5.42 13.82 4.68
CA VAL A 353 5.26 12.96 3.49
C VAL A 353 5.61 13.74 2.24
N ILE A 354 6.53 13.22 1.49
CA ILE A 354 6.94 13.74 0.20
C ILE A 354 6.27 12.89 -0.89
N THR A 355 5.55 13.54 -1.81
CA THR A 355 4.96 12.89 -2.98
C THR A 355 5.41 13.61 -4.24
N ARG A 356 6.09 12.89 -5.14
CA ARG A 356 6.64 13.46 -6.38
C ARG A 356 6.19 12.67 -7.60
N GLY A 357 5.65 13.38 -8.56
CA GLY A 357 5.52 12.87 -9.93
C GLY A 357 6.90 12.88 -10.59
N VAL A 358 7.43 11.71 -10.92
CA VAL A 358 8.71 11.59 -11.63
C VAL A 358 8.41 11.49 -13.11
N PHE A 359 8.89 12.47 -13.85
CA PHE A 359 8.71 12.56 -15.28
C PHE A 359 9.96 12.07 -16.01
N GLN A 360 9.78 11.05 -16.85
CA GLN A 360 10.86 10.56 -17.68
C GLN A 360 10.36 9.95 -18.98
N SER A 361 11.10 10.21 -20.08
CA SER A 361 11.13 9.34 -21.25
C SER A 361 12.56 8.85 -21.42
N GLY A 362 12.77 7.55 -21.60
CA GLY A 362 14.09 6.99 -21.73
C GLY A 362 14.12 5.76 -22.63
N GLU A 363 15.27 5.59 -23.33
CA GLU A 363 15.54 4.42 -24.14
C GLU A 363 15.94 3.22 -23.28
N ASN A 364 15.96 2.04 -23.87
CA ASN A 364 16.50 0.82 -23.29
C ASN A 364 17.91 1.03 -22.71
N GLY A 365 18.06 0.72 -21.41
CA GLY A 365 19.32 0.86 -20.68
C GLY A 365 19.54 2.22 -20.03
N ALA A 366 18.57 3.14 -20.10
CA ALA A 366 18.60 4.38 -19.34
C ALA A 366 18.45 4.11 -17.83
N ILE A 367 19.07 4.98 -17.03
CA ILE A 367 19.00 4.95 -15.56
C ILE A 367 18.38 6.26 -15.09
N LEU A 368 17.37 6.17 -14.23
CA LEU A 368 16.88 7.27 -13.44
C LEU A 368 17.33 7.04 -11.99
N LEU A 369 18.17 7.93 -11.48
CA LEU A 369 18.53 7.99 -10.06
C LEU A 369 17.64 9.04 -9.39
N VAL A 370 17.01 8.68 -8.29
CA VAL A 370 16.27 9.60 -7.43
C VAL A 370 16.88 9.53 -6.03
N GLU A 371 17.40 10.65 -5.57
CA GLU A 371 17.96 10.85 -4.25
C GLU A 371 16.85 11.38 -3.34
N MET A 372 16.49 10.59 -2.31
CA MET A 372 15.39 10.85 -1.39
C MET A 372 15.93 11.41 -0.08
N GLY A 373 15.38 12.53 0.36
CA GLY A 373 15.73 13.20 1.60
C GLY A 373 15.00 14.53 1.71
N GLU A 374 15.47 15.40 2.62
CA GLU A 374 14.97 16.77 2.77
C GLU A 374 15.30 17.61 1.51
N ASP A 375 16.49 17.39 0.93
CA ASP A 375 16.93 17.96 -0.35
C ASP A 375 16.85 16.90 -1.44
N GLU A 376 15.71 16.82 -2.16
CA GLU A 376 15.47 15.82 -3.20
C GLU A 376 16.11 16.19 -4.54
N LEU A 377 16.80 15.23 -5.14
CA LEU A 377 17.40 15.40 -6.46
C LEU A 377 17.05 14.21 -7.36
N ALA A 378 16.87 14.45 -8.65
CA ALA A 378 16.70 13.41 -9.65
C ALA A 378 17.67 13.61 -10.80
N TRP A 379 18.30 12.50 -11.23
CA TRP A 379 19.28 12.48 -12.29
C TRP A 379 18.88 11.46 -13.35
N PHE A 380 18.92 11.89 -14.61
CA PHE A 380 18.70 11.03 -15.75
C PHE A 380 20.03 10.76 -16.47
N TYR A 381 20.37 9.49 -16.56
CA TYR A 381 21.51 9.01 -17.32
C TYR A 381 21.01 8.28 -18.55
N GLY A 382 21.36 8.79 -19.73
CA GLY A 382 21.15 8.09 -20.98
C GLY A 382 21.87 6.74 -21.00
N ARG A 383 21.63 5.94 -22.02
CA ARG A 383 22.29 4.64 -22.19
C ARG A 383 23.81 4.80 -22.03
N ALA A 384 24.37 4.13 -21.03
CA ALA A 384 25.82 3.95 -20.98
C ALA A 384 26.23 3.20 -22.26
N ASP A 385 27.05 3.80 -23.10
CA ASP A 385 27.62 3.13 -24.26
C ASP A 385 28.32 1.86 -23.75
N ALA A 386 27.94 0.72 -24.35
CA ALA A 386 28.42 -0.61 -24.03
C ALA A 386 29.89 -0.80 -24.44
#